data_02965f4a2fd62b90ca52f23c4cf61251
#
_entry.id   02965f4a2fd62b90ca52f23c4cf61251
#
_cell.length_a   1.000
_cell.length_b   1.000
_cell.length_c   1.000
_cell.angle_alpha   90.00
_cell.angle_beta   90.00
_cell.angle_gamma   90.00
#
_symmetry.space_group_name_H-M   'P 1'
#
loop_
_entity.id
_entity.type
_entity.pdbx_description
1 polymer ?
#
loop_
_entity_poly.entity_id
_entity_poly.type
_entity_poly.pdbx_seq_one_letter_code
_entity_poly.pdbx_strand_id
1 'polypeptide(L)'
;MKITKTFKNATLRTVNNGYIELDYNGKTHCFNNASVVSVNNGSISIEIDWKPKKGELIKAVGCNIDCYIIFDYKSTDILYTYEGINTDFSSIGYFKFDSDPWAYNHTMQLFPVAPEEQQAFDDFCKSQGKIWNKEKLQWEKYKWSPKLHECYWYVASWGEVMYRHYASSNFDQCLLQFNNAFPTKEEAEAKLEQIKQILNQ
;
A
#
# COMPACT_ATOMS: atom_id res chain seq x y z
N MET A 1 -3.45 -20.61 8.40
CA MET A 1 -4.19 -19.91 9.45
C MET A 1 -5.61 -19.65 8.98
N LYS A 2 -6.59 -19.87 9.83
CA LYS A 2 -7.99 -19.59 9.51
C LYS A 2 -8.33 -18.16 9.88
N ILE A 3 -8.90 -17.42 8.92
CA ILE A 3 -9.42 -16.08 9.13
C ILE A 3 -10.91 -16.04 8.81
N THR A 4 -11.67 -15.28 9.59
CA THR A 4 -13.10 -15.05 9.33
C THR A 4 -13.31 -13.71 8.68
N LYS A 5 -14.01 -13.68 7.53
CA LYS A 5 -14.48 -12.46 6.88
C LYS A 5 -15.99 -12.40 6.90
N THR A 6 -16.54 -11.25 7.28
CA THR A 6 -18.01 -11.03 7.29
C THR A 6 -18.38 -10.01 6.22
N PHE A 7 -19.35 -10.38 5.39
CA PHE A 7 -19.89 -9.56 4.31
C PHE A 7 -21.32 -9.20 4.62
N LYS A 8 -21.61 -7.93 4.86
CA LYS A 8 -22.99 -7.43 5.10
C LYS A 8 -23.69 -7.20 3.76
N ASN A 9 -24.96 -7.57 3.68
CA ASN A 9 -25.77 -7.47 2.44
C ASN A 9 -25.18 -8.25 1.26
N ALA A 10 -24.58 -9.40 1.55
CA ALA A 10 -24.04 -10.29 0.55
C ALA A 10 -25.03 -11.42 0.22
N THR A 11 -24.97 -11.92 -1.00
CA THR A 11 -25.74 -13.07 -1.46
C THR A 11 -24.81 -14.22 -1.79
N LEU A 12 -25.06 -15.40 -1.20
CA LEU A 12 -24.31 -16.62 -1.47
C LEU A 12 -24.77 -17.19 -2.82
N ARG A 13 -23.83 -17.41 -3.75
CA ARG A 13 -24.10 -18.02 -5.06
C ARG A 13 -23.79 -19.52 -5.06
N THR A 14 -22.60 -19.87 -4.65
CA THR A 14 -22.10 -21.26 -4.75
C THR A 14 -21.30 -21.61 -3.51
N VAL A 15 -21.54 -22.81 -2.99
CA VAL A 15 -20.70 -23.45 -1.96
C VAL A 15 -20.41 -24.86 -2.42
N ASN A 16 -19.14 -25.18 -2.70
CA ASN A 16 -18.74 -26.51 -3.13
C ASN A 16 -17.30 -26.81 -2.68
N ASN A 17 -17.11 -27.88 -1.89
CA ASN A 17 -15.79 -28.43 -1.51
C ASN A 17 -14.67 -27.43 -1.24
N GLY A 18 -14.93 -26.45 -0.39
CA GLY A 18 -13.95 -25.42 -0.05
C GLY A 18 -13.87 -24.23 -1.03
N TYR A 19 -14.77 -24.17 -2.02
CA TYR A 19 -14.94 -23.05 -2.91
C TYR A 19 -16.25 -22.33 -2.61
N ILE A 20 -16.18 -21.00 -2.44
CA ILE A 20 -17.33 -20.15 -2.16
C ILE A 20 -17.38 -19.01 -3.16
N GLU A 21 -18.53 -18.77 -3.76
CA GLU A 21 -18.85 -17.56 -4.49
C GLU A 21 -19.92 -16.77 -3.75
N LEU A 22 -19.72 -15.47 -3.62
CA LEU A 22 -20.75 -14.56 -3.12
C LEU A 22 -20.75 -13.23 -3.88
N ASP A 23 -21.94 -12.66 -4.02
CA ASP A 23 -22.10 -11.31 -4.53
C ASP A 23 -22.08 -10.33 -3.37
N TYR A 24 -21.20 -9.33 -3.47
CA TYR A 24 -21.04 -8.28 -2.51
C TYR A 24 -20.67 -6.96 -3.20
N ASN A 25 -21.38 -5.88 -2.88
CA ASN A 25 -21.17 -4.56 -3.51
C ASN A 25 -21.19 -4.60 -5.05
N GLY A 26 -22.13 -5.37 -5.63
CA GLY A 26 -22.30 -5.47 -7.09
C GLY A 26 -21.20 -6.26 -7.82
N LYS A 27 -20.35 -6.97 -7.10
CA LYS A 27 -19.28 -7.80 -7.65
C LYS A 27 -19.36 -9.22 -7.11
N THR A 28 -19.00 -10.19 -7.94
CA THR A 28 -18.84 -11.58 -7.52
C THR A 28 -17.44 -11.78 -6.93
N HIS A 29 -17.38 -12.31 -5.72
CA HIS A 29 -16.16 -12.64 -5.00
C HIS A 29 -16.04 -14.16 -4.88
N CYS A 30 -14.87 -14.67 -5.22
CA CYS A 30 -14.56 -16.11 -5.20
C CYS A 30 -13.50 -16.40 -4.14
N PHE A 31 -13.73 -17.42 -3.32
CA PHE A 31 -12.83 -17.84 -2.25
C PHE A 31 -12.54 -19.33 -2.38
N ASN A 32 -11.27 -19.67 -2.46
CA ASN A 32 -10.79 -21.05 -2.39
C ASN A 32 -10.36 -21.39 -0.95
N ASN A 33 -10.45 -22.65 -0.58
CA ASN A 33 -10.14 -23.15 0.77
C ASN A 33 -10.94 -22.41 1.85
N ALA A 34 -12.22 -22.15 1.58
CA ALA A 34 -13.12 -21.44 2.45
C ALA A 34 -14.29 -22.31 2.89
N SER A 35 -14.87 -21.99 4.06
CA SER A 35 -16.11 -22.58 4.56
C SER A 35 -17.06 -21.51 5.06
N VAL A 36 -18.36 -21.71 4.88
CA VAL A 36 -19.37 -20.82 5.47
C VAL A 36 -19.48 -21.12 6.96
N VAL A 37 -19.28 -20.12 7.78
CA VAL A 37 -19.40 -20.22 9.26
C VAL A 37 -20.80 -19.84 9.71
N SER A 38 -21.37 -18.77 9.15
CA SER A 38 -22.71 -18.34 9.47
C SER A 38 -23.37 -17.52 8.35
N VAL A 39 -24.68 -17.62 8.28
CA VAL A 39 -25.53 -16.76 7.42
C VAL A 39 -26.63 -16.20 8.31
N ASN A 40 -26.56 -14.91 8.67
CA ASN A 40 -27.51 -14.26 9.55
C ASN A 40 -27.90 -12.87 9.05
N ASN A 41 -29.20 -12.59 8.94
CA ASN A 41 -29.74 -11.26 8.61
C ASN A 41 -29.03 -10.51 7.47
N GLY A 42 -28.81 -11.23 6.35
CA GLY A 42 -28.11 -10.65 5.19
C GLY A 42 -26.59 -10.51 5.35
N SER A 43 -26.04 -11.03 6.43
CA SER A 43 -24.57 -11.10 6.62
C SER A 43 -24.08 -12.54 6.44
N ILE A 44 -23.03 -12.69 5.65
CA ILE A 44 -22.37 -13.99 5.40
C ILE A 44 -20.97 -13.92 6.00
N SER A 45 -20.69 -14.84 6.92
CA SER A 45 -19.34 -15.02 7.47
C SER A 45 -18.71 -16.27 6.88
N ILE A 46 -17.54 -16.13 6.32
CA ILE A 46 -16.76 -17.23 5.77
C ILE A 46 -15.42 -17.35 6.49
N GLU A 47 -14.98 -18.57 6.73
CA GLU A 47 -13.64 -18.89 7.22
C GLU A 47 -12.78 -19.30 6.04
N ILE A 48 -11.61 -18.69 5.91
CA ILE A 48 -10.67 -18.94 4.82
C ILE A 48 -9.36 -19.42 5.41
N ASP A 49 -8.80 -20.51 4.85
CA ASP A 49 -7.42 -20.88 5.19
C ASP A 49 -6.44 -19.96 4.44
N TRP A 50 -6.15 -18.83 5.10
CA TRP A 50 -5.29 -17.81 4.53
C TRP A 50 -3.82 -18.06 4.86
N LYS A 51 -2.96 -17.84 3.87
CA LYS A 51 -1.51 -17.84 4.04
C LYS A 51 -0.95 -16.60 3.34
N PRO A 52 -0.05 -15.84 3.99
CA PRO A 52 0.57 -14.71 3.35
C PRO A 52 1.42 -15.16 2.15
N LYS A 53 1.47 -14.33 1.13
CA LYS A 53 2.31 -14.54 -0.05
C LYS A 53 3.54 -13.64 0.03
N LYS A 54 4.64 -14.12 -0.50
CA LYS A 54 5.89 -13.35 -0.62
C LYS A 54 5.63 -11.99 -1.29
N GLY A 55 6.14 -10.91 -0.70
CA GLY A 55 5.92 -9.54 -1.14
C GLY A 55 4.55 -8.95 -0.79
N GLU A 56 3.68 -9.68 -0.09
CA GLU A 56 2.39 -9.18 0.38
C GLU A 56 2.55 -8.35 1.64
N LEU A 57 1.81 -7.22 1.71
CA LEU A 57 1.67 -6.47 2.95
C LEU A 57 0.75 -7.24 3.88
N ILE A 58 1.19 -7.47 5.11
CA ILE A 58 0.42 -8.12 6.15
C ILE A 58 0.52 -7.34 7.46
N LYS A 59 -0.45 -7.55 8.34
CA LYS A 59 -0.42 -7.02 9.71
C LYS A 59 0.07 -8.10 10.65
N ALA A 60 1.08 -7.80 11.45
CA ALA A 60 1.60 -8.65 12.49
C ALA A 60 1.26 -8.06 13.86
N VAL A 61 0.64 -8.86 14.73
CA VAL A 61 0.13 -8.43 16.04
C VAL A 61 0.69 -9.36 17.10
N GLY A 62 1.30 -8.82 18.14
CA GLY A 62 1.74 -9.58 19.31
C GLY A 62 2.90 -8.94 20.07
N CYS A 63 3.13 -9.36 21.30
CA CYS A 63 4.24 -8.94 22.15
C CYS A 63 4.40 -7.41 22.28
N ASN A 64 3.29 -6.68 22.40
CA ASN A 64 3.23 -5.21 22.45
C ASN A 64 3.69 -4.48 21.18
N ILE A 65 3.73 -5.16 20.05
CA ILE A 65 4.07 -4.57 18.76
C ILE A 65 2.97 -4.93 17.77
N ASP A 66 2.31 -3.91 17.22
CA ASP A 66 1.44 -4.03 16.08
C ASP A 66 2.13 -3.32 14.91
N CYS A 67 2.41 -4.06 13.83
CA CYS A 67 3.11 -3.49 12.68
C CYS A 67 2.57 -4.03 11.34
N TYR A 68 2.75 -3.24 10.30
CA TYR A 68 2.64 -3.69 8.91
C TYR A 68 3.99 -4.18 8.44
N ILE A 69 4.03 -5.33 7.82
CA ILE A 69 5.26 -5.93 7.29
C ILE A 69 5.05 -6.41 5.86
N ILE A 70 6.08 -6.27 5.04
CA ILE A 70 6.12 -6.90 3.71
C ILE A 70 6.70 -8.30 3.90
N PHE A 71 5.85 -9.30 3.72
CA PHE A 71 6.15 -10.69 4.04
C PHE A 71 7.15 -11.30 3.04
N ASP A 72 8.16 -11.98 3.54
CA ASP A 72 9.05 -12.81 2.73
C ASP A 72 8.72 -14.30 2.90
N TYR A 73 9.03 -14.87 4.05
CA TYR A 73 8.64 -16.24 4.40
C TYR A 73 8.64 -16.44 5.92
N LYS A 74 8.06 -17.54 6.37
CA LYS A 74 8.05 -17.93 7.78
C LYS A 74 8.66 -19.34 7.90
N SER A 75 9.71 -19.46 8.71
CA SER A 75 10.16 -20.76 9.24
C SER A 75 9.35 -21.12 10.50
N THR A 76 9.65 -22.24 11.14
CA THR A 76 8.99 -22.63 12.38
C THR A 76 9.01 -21.56 13.46
N ASP A 77 10.12 -20.83 13.56
CA ASP A 77 10.37 -19.92 14.68
C ASP A 77 10.71 -18.48 14.27
N ILE A 78 10.88 -18.20 12.97
CA ILE A 78 11.38 -16.92 12.47
C ILE A 78 10.46 -16.43 11.36
N LEU A 79 10.06 -15.16 11.47
CA LEU A 79 9.33 -14.43 10.43
C LEU A 79 10.31 -13.54 9.67
N TYR A 80 10.47 -13.80 8.38
CA TYR A 80 11.31 -13.00 7.50
C TYR A 80 10.46 -11.98 6.77
N THR A 81 10.96 -10.75 6.70
CA THR A 81 10.25 -9.64 6.06
C THR A 81 11.23 -8.80 5.24
N TYR A 82 10.71 -8.11 4.22
CA TYR A 82 11.49 -7.12 3.47
C TYR A 82 11.58 -5.80 4.20
N GLU A 83 10.50 -5.41 4.89
CA GLU A 83 10.42 -4.19 5.68
C GLU A 83 9.20 -4.24 6.60
N GLY A 84 9.24 -3.49 7.71
CA GLY A 84 8.13 -3.35 8.64
C GLY A 84 7.94 -1.90 9.09
N ILE A 85 6.71 -1.50 9.34
CA ILE A 85 6.32 -0.16 9.77
C ILE A 85 5.26 -0.28 10.86
N ASN A 86 5.36 0.53 11.93
CA ASN A 86 4.36 0.56 12.98
C ASN A 86 2.98 0.97 12.44
N THR A 87 1.91 0.47 13.05
CA THR A 87 0.53 0.70 12.58
C THR A 87 0.07 2.14 12.69
N ASP A 88 0.71 2.97 13.51
CA ASP A 88 0.36 4.38 13.68
C ASP A 88 1.06 5.33 12.69
N PHE A 89 1.99 4.82 11.86
CA PHE A 89 2.85 5.57 10.94
C PHE A 89 3.63 6.74 11.59
N SER A 90 3.54 6.89 12.91
CA SER A 90 4.11 8.02 13.65
C SER A 90 5.59 7.87 13.92
N SER A 91 6.05 6.65 14.02
CA SER A 91 7.45 6.31 14.19
C SER A 91 7.94 5.57 12.97
N ILE A 92 8.79 6.23 12.19
CA ILE A 92 9.62 5.60 11.16
C ILE A 92 10.71 4.79 11.88
N GLY A 93 10.28 3.78 12.63
CA GLY A 93 11.12 2.67 12.97
C GLY A 93 11.14 1.80 11.72
N TYR A 94 11.97 2.15 10.74
CA TYR A 94 12.38 1.18 9.75
C TYR A 94 12.99 0.03 10.53
N PHE A 95 12.21 -0.99 10.80
CA PHE A 95 12.75 -2.28 11.16
C PHE A 95 13.40 -2.83 9.88
N LYS A 96 14.56 -2.26 9.55
CA LYS A 96 15.45 -2.86 8.60
C LYS A 96 15.97 -4.10 9.30
N PHE A 97 15.36 -5.21 9.01
CA PHE A 97 15.84 -6.52 9.44
C PHE A 97 17.09 -6.88 8.64
N ASP A 98 18.13 -6.02 8.75
CA ASP A 98 19.45 -6.34 8.28
C ASP A 98 20.04 -7.37 9.25
N SER A 99 20.19 -8.58 8.75
CA SER A 99 21.08 -9.64 9.23
C SER A 99 20.83 -10.27 10.60
N ASP A 100 20.00 -9.72 11.47
CA ASP A 100 19.54 -10.41 12.67
C ASP A 100 18.04 -10.61 12.59
N PRO A 101 17.59 -11.83 12.24
CA PRO A 101 16.19 -12.16 12.31
C PRO A 101 15.78 -12.03 13.77
N TRP A 102 15.02 -11.00 14.12
CA TRP A 102 14.40 -10.94 15.41
C TRP A 102 13.56 -12.20 15.52
N ALA A 103 13.97 -13.09 16.40
CA ALA A 103 13.16 -14.23 16.80
C ALA A 103 11.86 -13.68 17.37
N TYR A 104 10.87 -13.45 16.51
CA TYR A 104 9.53 -13.21 16.97
C TYR A 104 9.10 -14.51 17.63
N ASN A 105 9.16 -14.53 18.93
CA ASN A 105 8.60 -15.60 19.73
C ASN A 105 7.25 -16.01 19.16
N HIS A 106 6.92 -17.29 19.24
CA HIS A 106 5.76 -18.03 18.73
C HIS A 106 4.37 -17.35 18.87
N THR A 107 4.29 -16.12 19.37
CA THR A 107 3.09 -15.38 19.76
C THR A 107 2.59 -14.36 18.73
N MET A 108 3.33 -14.07 17.65
CA MET A 108 2.81 -13.13 16.64
C MET A 108 1.74 -13.78 15.77
N GLN A 109 0.59 -13.12 15.73
CA GLN A 109 -0.49 -13.48 14.82
C GLN A 109 -0.38 -12.62 13.55
N LEU A 110 -0.56 -13.26 12.39
CA LEU A 110 -0.50 -12.62 11.10
C LEU A 110 -1.91 -12.44 10.56
N PHE A 111 -2.21 -11.27 10.02
CA PHE A 111 -3.52 -10.95 9.45
C PHE A 111 -3.37 -10.35 8.06
N PRO A 112 -4.33 -10.61 7.15
CA PRO A 112 -4.42 -9.86 5.91
C PRO A 112 -4.75 -8.40 6.23
N VAL A 113 -4.16 -7.50 5.47
CA VAL A 113 -4.41 -6.07 5.58
C VAL A 113 -5.74 -5.73 4.91
N ALA A 114 -6.55 -4.87 5.53
CA ALA A 114 -7.77 -4.36 4.93
C ALA A 114 -7.43 -3.37 3.77
N PRO A 115 -8.33 -3.20 2.78
CA PRO A 115 -8.07 -2.28 1.66
C PRO A 115 -7.73 -0.85 2.11
N GLU A 116 -8.38 -0.36 3.17
CA GLU A 116 -8.15 0.97 3.73
C GLU A 116 -6.76 1.08 4.39
N GLU A 117 -6.34 0.03 5.08
CA GLU A 117 -4.99 -0.06 5.68
C GLU A 117 -3.92 -0.16 4.60
N GLN A 118 -4.16 -0.92 3.51
CA GLN A 118 -3.26 -1.00 2.35
C GLN A 118 -3.11 0.39 1.70
N GLN A 119 -4.22 1.11 1.51
CA GLN A 119 -4.18 2.45 0.93
C GLN A 119 -3.39 3.42 1.81
N ALA A 120 -3.61 3.39 3.13
CA ALA A 120 -2.88 4.24 4.08
C ALA A 120 -1.37 3.94 4.05
N PHE A 121 -0.98 2.67 3.98
CA PHE A 121 0.41 2.26 3.82
C PHE A 121 1.01 2.76 2.50
N ASP A 122 0.29 2.60 1.39
CA ASP A 122 0.76 3.05 0.08
C ASP A 122 0.93 4.57 0.02
N ASP A 123 0.01 5.32 0.62
CA ASP A 123 0.08 6.78 0.68
C ASP A 123 1.22 7.26 1.59
N PHE A 124 1.44 6.58 2.71
CA PHE A 124 2.61 6.82 3.54
C PHE A 124 3.91 6.56 2.77
N CYS A 125 4.05 5.42 2.09
CA CYS A 125 5.24 5.11 1.29
C CYS A 125 5.48 6.14 0.18
N LYS A 126 4.42 6.60 -0.50
CA LYS A 126 4.50 7.66 -1.51
C LYS A 126 4.98 8.98 -0.91
N SER A 127 4.52 9.34 0.29
CA SER A 127 4.99 10.53 1.02
C SER A 127 6.50 10.48 1.31
N GLN A 128 7.05 9.27 1.47
CA GLN A 128 8.48 9.02 1.62
C GLN A 128 9.23 8.87 0.28
N GLY A 129 8.55 9.12 -0.85
CA GLY A 129 9.11 9.02 -2.19
C GLY A 129 9.37 7.59 -2.66
N LYS A 130 8.67 6.60 -2.11
CA LYS A 130 8.85 5.17 -2.41
C LYS A 130 7.54 4.50 -2.78
N ILE A 131 7.63 3.42 -3.54
CA ILE A 131 6.53 2.49 -3.82
C ILE A 131 7.07 1.07 -3.80
N TRP A 132 6.33 0.16 -3.17
CA TRP A 132 6.69 -1.26 -3.17
C TRP A 132 6.25 -1.93 -4.47
N ASN A 133 7.21 -2.48 -5.23
CA ASN A 133 6.91 -3.30 -6.39
C ASN A 133 6.87 -4.78 -5.98
N LYS A 134 5.65 -5.29 -5.82
CA LYS A 134 5.40 -6.66 -5.38
C LYS A 134 5.90 -7.73 -6.37
N GLU A 135 5.92 -7.41 -7.67
CA GLU A 135 6.36 -8.36 -8.70
C GLU A 135 7.88 -8.50 -8.72
N LYS A 136 8.58 -7.39 -8.52
CA LYS A 136 10.05 -7.35 -8.47
C LYS A 136 10.61 -7.58 -7.07
N LEU A 137 9.76 -7.59 -6.04
CA LEU A 137 10.12 -7.70 -4.62
C LEU A 137 11.17 -6.66 -4.20
N GLN A 138 10.98 -5.41 -4.63
CA GLN A 138 11.91 -4.31 -4.32
C GLN A 138 11.18 -2.97 -4.21
N TRP A 139 11.81 -2.05 -3.50
CA TRP A 139 11.40 -0.66 -3.47
C TRP A 139 11.79 0.05 -4.76
N GLU A 140 10.86 0.81 -5.31
CA GLU A 140 11.09 1.71 -6.44
C GLU A 140 10.87 3.16 -5.98
N LYS A 141 11.54 4.09 -6.64
CA LYS A 141 11.30 5.51 -6.39
C LYS A 141 9.89 5.87 -6.84
N TYR A 142 9.08 6.40 -5.95
CA TYR A 142 7.79 6.94 -6.33
C TYR A 142 7.99 8.21 -7.16
N LYS A 143 7.37 8.23 -8.32
CA LYS A 143 7.33 9.41 -9.17
C LYS A 143 5.87 9.82 -9.30
N TRP A 144 5.54 10.93 -8.65
CA TRP A 144 4.20 11.50 -8.77
C TRP A 144 3.92 11.90 -10.21
N SER A 145 2.68 11.70 -10.64
CA SER A 145 2.17 12.13 -11.94
C SER A 145 0.70 12.53 -11.78
N PRO A 146 0.28 13.66 -12.34
CA PRO A 146 -1.10 14.09 -12.28
C PRO A 146 -2.01 13.15 -13.09
N LYS A 147 -3.25 13.00 -12.64
CA LYS A 147 -4.30 12.35 -13.42
C LYS A 147 -4.80 13.29 -14.52
N LEU A 148 -5.44 12.73 -15.54
CA LEU A 148 -6.05 13.54 -16.59
C LEU A 148 -7.00 14.58 -16.00
N HIS A 149 -6.84 15.86 -16.39
CA HIS A 149 -7.54 17.05 -15.87
C HIS A 149 -7.21 17.45 -14.43
N GLU A 150 -6.33 16.76 -13.74
CA GLU A 150 -5.82 17.19 -12.44
C GLU A 150 -4.93 18.43 -12.59
N CYS A 151 -5.09 19.37 -11.65
CA CYS A 151 -4.22 20.55 -11.60
C CYS A 151 -2.86 20.18 -11.03
N TYR A 152 -1.79 20.70 -11.61
CA TYR A 152 -0.44 20.56 -11.10
C TYR A 152 0.35 21.86 -11.26
N TRP A 153 1.45 21.98 -10.52
CA TRP A 153 2.32 23.15 -10.49
C TRP A 153 3.66 22.86 -11.14
N TYR A 154 4.31 23.87 -11.70
CA TYR A 154 5.64 23.76 -12.30
C TYR A 154 6.41 25.08 -12.21
N VAL A 155 7.73 24.99 -12.30
CA VAL A 155 8.61 26.17 -12.38
C VAL A 155 8.81 26.53 -13.86
N ALA A 156 8.40 27.72 -14.23
CA ALA A 156 8.58 28.24 -15.59
C ALA A 156 10.03 28.71 -15.81
N SER A 157 10.46 28.73 -17.08
CA SER A 157 11.83 29.10 -17.46
C SER A 157 12.22 30.53 -17.08
N TRP A 158 11.26 31.40 -16.84
CA TRP A 158 11.47 32.79 -16.37
C TRP A 158 11.47 32.95 -14.86
N GLY A 159 11.45 31.84 -14.09
CA GLY A 159 11.63 31.88 -12.64
C GLY A 159 10.35 32.14 -11.86
N GLU A 160 9.20 31.77 -12.37
CA GLU A 160 7.91 31.83 -11.66
C GLU A 160 7.30 30.44 -11.50
N VAL A 161 6.49 30.29 -10.44
CA VAL A 161 5.69 29.09 -10.24
C VAL A 161 4.33 29.25 -10.93
N MET A 162 4.03 28.35 -11.83
CA MET A 162 2.81 28.34 -12.63
C MET A 162 2.01 27.08 -12.37
N TYR A 163 0.72 27.10 -12.71
CA TYR A 163 -0.12 25.91 -12.66
C TYR A 163 -0.82 25.65 -13.99
N ARG A 164 -1.20 24.40 -14.23
CA ARG A 164 -2.03 24.01 -15.35
C ARG A 164 -2.75 22.69 -15.09
N HIS A 165 -3.78 22.41 -15.90
CA HIS A 165 -4.45 21.11 -15.90
C HIS A 165 -3.73 20.13 -16.83
N TYR A 166 -3.50 18.93 -16.35
CA TYR A 166 -2.84 17.88 -17.09
C TYR A 166 -3.71 17.41 -18.27
N ALA A 167 -3.20 17.54 -19.47
CA ALA A 167 -3.86 17.15 -20.71
C ALA A 167 -3.10 16.06 -21.49
N SER A 168 -2.08 15.47 -20.86
CA SER A 168 -1.19 14.49 -21.52
C SER A 168 -0.50 15.03 -22.79
N SER A 169 -0.34 16.35 -22.88
CA SER A 169 0.34 17.02 -24.00
C SER A 169 1.85 16.77 -23.96
N ASN A 170 2.54 17.01 -25.08
CA ASN A 170 3.99 16.93 -25.13
C ASN A 170 4.68 17.83 -24.10
N PHE A 171 4.08 18.99 -23.80
CA PHE A 171 4.59 19.90 -22.76
C PHE A 171 4.47 19.29 -21.37
N ASP A 172 3.32 18.66 -21.06
CA ASP A 172 3.12 17.96 -19.78
C ASP A 172 4.12 16.82 -19.63
N GLN A 173 4.31 16.03 -20.67
CA GLN A 173 5.27 14.92 -20.67
C GLN A 173 6.71 15.42 -20.45
N CYS A 174 7.07 16.53 -21.09
CA CYS A 174 8.36 17.17 -20.91
C CYS A 174 8.57 17.59 -19.44
N LEU A 175 7.60 18.27 -18.82
CA LEU A 175 7.69 18.67 -17.40
C LEU A 175 7.84 17.46 -16.46
N LEU A 176 7.08 16.39 -16.69
CA LEU A 176 7.19 15.15 -15.94
C LEU A 176 8.56 14.47 -16.11
N GLN A 177 9.07 14.43 -17.34
CA GLN A 177 10.37 13.84 -17.63
C GLN A 177 11.51 14.56 -16.90
N PHE A 178 11.45 15.88 -16.81
CA PHE A 178 12.44 16.71 -16.12
C PHE A 178 12.17 16.90 -14.64
N ASN A 179 11.19 16.17 -14.06
CA ASN A 179 10.78 16.30 -12.65
C ASN A 179 10.41 17.75 -12.28
N ASN A 180 9.75 18.44 -13.18
CA ASN A 180 9.27 19.81 -13.00
C ASN A 180 7.73 19.87 -13.02
N ALA A 181 7.10 18.87 -12.43
CA ALA A 181 5.66 18.83 -12.18
C ALA A 181 5.45 18.45 -10.72
N PHE A 182 4.67 19.24 -9.99
CA PHE A 182 4.50 19.14 -8.54
C PHE A 182 3.02 19.08 -8.18
N PRO A 183 2.63 18.26 -7.17
CA PRO A 183 1.24 18.18 -6.71
C PRO A 183 0.77 19.47 -6.04
N THR A 184 1.66 20.23 -5.41
CA THR A 184 1.33 21.45 -4.68
C THR A 184 2.18 22.64 -5.11
N LYS A 185 1.68 23.84 -4.81
CA LYS A 185 2.38 25.09 -5.07
C LYS A 185 3.65 25.20 -4.23
N GLU A 186 3.55 24.82 -2.97
CA GLU A 186 4.63 24.87 -1.99
C GLU A 186 5.83 24.01 -2.42
N GLU A 187 5.58 22.84 -2.99
CA GLU A 187 6.65 21.98 -3.53
C GLU A 187 7.34 22.62 -4.74
N ALA A 188 6.56 23.26 -5.62
CA ALA A 188 7.12 23.99 -6.76
C ALA A 188 7.93 25.21 -6.32
N GLU A 189 7.45 25.96 -5.31
CA GLU A 189 8.16 27.11 -4.72
C GLU A 189 9.47 26.66 -4.05
N ALA A 190 9.44 25.59 -3.28
CA ALA A 190 10.65 25.01 -2.68
C ALA A 190 11.68 24.61 -3.74
N LYS A 191 11.22 24.05 -4.87
CA LYS A 191 12.10 23.72 -5.98
C LYS A 191 12.70 24.96 -6.65
N LEU A 192 11.91 26.01 -6.83
CA LEU A 192 12.38 27.28 -7.38
C LEU A 192 13.48 27.90 -6.51
N GLU A 193 13.32 27.88 -5.19
CA GLU A 193 14.34 28.40 -4.26
C GLU A 193 15.65 27.58 -4.33
N GLN A 194 15.57 26.26 -4.47
CA GLN A 194 16.75 25.42 -4.70
C GLN A 194 17.50 25.82 -6.00
N ILE A 195 16.75 26.06 -7.08
CA ILE A 195 17.33 26.49 -8.36
C ILE A 195 18.02 27.85 -8.22
N LYS A 196 17.38 28.82 -7.55
CA LYS A 196 17.99 30.15 -7.30
C LYS A 196 19.29 30.04 -6.47
N GLN A 197 19.30 29.19 -5.46
CA GLN A 197 20.51 28.96 -4.63
C GLN A 197 21.67 28.40 -5.47
N ILE A 198 21.40 27.52 -6.43
CA ILE A 198 22.43 26.96 -7.32
C ILE A 198 22.95 28.02 -8.30
N LEU A 199 22.07 28.86 -8.84
CA LEU A 199 22.44 29.89 -9.82
C LEU A 199 23.18 31.08 -9.20
N ASN A 200 23.08 31.30 -7.88
CA ASN A 200 23.73 32.37 -7.15
C ASN A 200 25.07 31.95 -6.51
N GLN A 201 25.54 30.74 -6.76
CA GLN A 201 26.89 30.27 -6.37
C GLN A 201 27.93 30.56 -7.46
#